data_f642ad73051ddee59294eb091dc38dfa
#
_entry.id   f642ad73051ddee59294eb091dc38dfa
#
_cell.length_a   1.000
_cell.length_b   1.000
_cell.length_c   1.000
_cell.angle_alpha   90.00
_cell.angle_beta   90.00
_cell.angle_gamma   90.00
#
_symmetry.space_group_name_H-M   'P 1'
#
loop_
_entity.id
_entity.type
_entity.pdbx_description
1 polymer ?
#
loop_
_entity_poly.entity_id
_entity_poly.type
_entity_poly.pdbx_seq_one_letter_code
_entity_poly.pdbx_strand_id
1 'polypeptide(L)' 'MDTVAKTQHFDKLLEVFGSYKDIADKLSMKYVTVYAWSMRNSIPKKHHQAIIEASEGKITAEDFA' A
#
# COMPACT_ATOMS: atom_id res chain seq x y z
N MET A 1 19.64 -2.20 8.38
CA MET A 1 18.67 -2.43 9.04
C MET A 1 17.66 -1.48 9.18
N ASP A 2 17.93 -0.33 9.38
CA ASP A 2 16.97 0.60 9.58
C ASP A 2 16.16 0.88 8.42
N THR A 3 16.62 0.62 7.25
CA THR A 3 15.84 0.91 6.10
C THR A 3 14.59 0.11 6.04
N VAL A 4 14.53 -0.94 6.78
CA VAL A 4 13.35 -1.74 6.79
C VAL A 4 12.13 -0.95 7.16
N ALA A 5 12.27 -0.04 8.07
CA ALA A 5 11.13 0.72 8.50
C ALA A 5 10.53 1.55 7.40
N LYS A 6 11.34 1.99 6.47
CA LYS A 6 10.82 2.85 5.44
C LYS A 6 9.97 2.15 4.42
N THR A 7 10.21 0.86 4.20
CA THR A 7 9.44 0.16 3.20
C THR A 7 8.36 -0.70 3.81
N GLN A 8 8.21 -0.65 5.13
CA GLN A 8 7.26 -1.49 5.78
C GLN A 8 5.85 -1.38 5.26
N HIS A 9 5.40 -0.17 5.00
CA HIS A 9 4.02 0.03 4.58
C HIS A 9 3.78 -0.67 3.26
N PHE A 10 4.64 -0.47 2.31
CA PHE A 10 4.40 -1.03 1.00
C PHE A 10 4.61 -2.54 0.99
N ASP A 11 5.54 -3.03 1.80
CA ASP A 11 5.74 -4.46 1.92
C ASP A 11 4.47 -5.12 2.43
N LYS A 12 3.80 -4.49 3.38
CA LYS A 12 2.58 -5.04 3.92
C LYS A 12 1.49 -5.08 2.86
N LEU A 13 1.39 -4.07 2.03
CA LEU A 13 0.44 -4.08 0.96
C LEU A 13 0.71 -5.21 -0.01
N LEU A 14 1.95 -5.44 -0.37
CA LEU A 14 2.28 -6.53 -1.26
C LEU A 14 1.96 -7.88 -0.64
N GLU A 15 2.16 -8.00 0.66
CA GLU A 15 1.88 -9.23 1.34
C GLU A 15 0.39 -9.51 1.39
N VAL A 16 -0.42 -8.49 1.63
CA VAL A 16 -1.85 -8.64 1.74
C VAL A 16 -2.53 -8.80 0.38
N PHE A 17 -2.15 -7.97 -0.58
CA PHE A 17 -2.80 -7.97 -1.87
C PHE A 17 -2.14 -8.88 -2.91
N GLY A 18 -0.86 -9.10 -2.82
CA GLY A 18 -0.17 -9.99 -3.72
C GLY A 18 0.84 -9.33 -4.65
N SER A 19 0.44 -8.32 -5.36
CA SER A 19 1.35 -7.66 -6.29
C SER A 19 0.89 -6.24 -6.55
N TYR A 20 1.69 -5.47 -7.27
CA TYR A 20 1.31 -4.11 -7.63
C TYR A 20 0.00 -4.11 -8.43
N LYS A 21 -0.12 -5.07 -9.33
CA LYS A 21 -1.31 -5.14 -10.15
C LYS A 21 -2.53 -5.44 -9.30
N ASP A 22 -2.38 -6.33 -8.33
CA ASP A 22 -3.49 -6.67 -7.46
C ASP A 22 -3.92 -5.47 -6.63
N ILE A 23 -2.96 -4.69 -6.15
CA ILE A 23 -3.27 -3.49 -5.41
C ILE A 23 -4.04 -2.52 -6.29
N ALA A 24 -3.57 -2.31 -7.51
CA ALA A 24 -4.21 -1.39 -8.42
C ALA A 24 -5.62 -1.85 -8.75
N ASP A 25 -5.80 -3.13 -8.98
CA ASP A 25 -7.13 -3.67 -9.30
C ASP A 25 -8.09 -3.49 -8.12
N LYS A 26 -7.62 -3.77 -6.93
CA LYS A 26 -8.48 -3.65 -5.76
C LYS A 26 -8.89 -2.20 -5.49
N LEU A 27 -8.02 -1.27 -5.81
CA LEU A 27 -8.31 0.13 -5.59
C LEU A 27 -8.88 0.82 -6.82
N SER A 28 -9.05 0.08 -7.90
CA SER A 28 -9.55 0.62 -9.17
C SER A 28 -8.66 1.76 -9.65
N MET A 29 -7.36 1.55 -9.62
CA MET A 29 -6.39 2.55 -10.00
C MET A 29 -5.47 2.04 -11.07
N LYS A 30 -4.68 2.93 -11.63
CA LYS A 30 -3.71 2.53 -12.63
C LYS A 30 -2.49 1.93 -11.96
N TYR A 31 -1.92 0.92 -12.60
CA TYR A 31 -0.73 0.26 -12.12
C TYR A 31 0.41 1.25 -11.87
N VAL A 32 0.59 2.21 -12.78
CA VAL A 32 1.70 3.16 -12.63
C VAL A 32 1.57 4.01 -11.37
N THR A 33 0.35 4.27 -10.93
CA THR A 33 0.14 5.04 -9.72
C THR A 33 0.65 4.27 -8.51
N VAL A 34 0.32 3.00 -8.45
CA VAL A 34 0.76 2.17 -7.34
C VAL A 34 2.28 2.00 -7.38
N TYR A 35 2.82 1.82 -8.56
CA TYR A 35 4.25 1.66 -8.70
C TYR A 35 4.98 2.93 -8.22
N ALA A 36 4.43 4.09 -8.50
CA ALA A 36 5.02 5.34 -8.05
C ALA A 36 5.07 5.41 -6.53
N TRP A 37 4.07 4.85 -5.86
CA TRP A 37 4.08 4.81 -4.41
C TRP A 37 5.27 4.01 -3.91
N SER A 38 5.56 2.88 -4.57
CA SER A 38 6.66 2.04 -4.12
C SER A 38 7.99 2.75 -4.32
N MET A 39 8.10 3.53 -5.41
CA MET A 39 9.32 4.26 -5.66
C MET A 39 9.58 5.32 -4.59
N ARG A 40 8.53 5.93 -4.07
CA ARG A 40 8.68 6.95 -3.06
C ARG A 40 8.56 6.42 -1.64
N ASN A 41 8.21 5.15 -1.49
CA ASN A 41 7.95 4.56 -0.20
C ASN A 41 6.93 5.38 0.57
N SER A 42 5.93 5.88 -0.15
CA SER A 42 4.96 6.75 0.47
C SER A 42 3.63 6.61 -0.24
N ILE A 43 2.56 6.50 0.53
CA ILE A 43 1.23 6.37 0.00
C ILE A 43 0.45 7.61 0.39
N PRO A 44 -0.16 8.32 -0.58
CA PRO A 44 -0.91 9.51 -0.24
C PRO A 44 -1.98 9.24 0.79
N LYS A 45 -2.09 10.15 1.74
CA LYS A 45 -3.02 9.98 2.83
C LYS A 45 -4.46 9.74 2.37
N LYS A 46 -4.84 10.37 1.29
CA LYS A 46 -6.20 10.26 0.80
C LYS A 46 -6.56 8.84 0.36
N HIS A 47 -5.57 8.00 0.15
CA HIS A 47 -5.82 6.62 -0.26
C HIS A 47 -5.78 5.64 0.90
N HIS A 48 -5.40 6.09 2.09
CA HIS A 48 -5.25 5.19 3.23
C HIS A 48 -6.56 4.48 3.57
N GLN A 49 -7.65 5.23 3.61
CA GLN A 49 -8.92 4.63 3.97
C GLN A 49 -9.37 3.59 2.95
N ALA A 50 -9.18 3.89 1.68
CA ALA A 50 -9.56 2.94 0.64
C ALA A 50 -8.74 1.66 0.74
N ILE A 51 -7.47 1.78 1.09
CA ILE A 51 -6.61 0.62 1.24
C ILE A 51 -7.05 -0.22 2.43
N ILE A 52 -7.38 0.43 3.53
CA ILE A 52 -7.83 -0.27 4.72
C ILE A 52 -9.09 -1.06 4.40
N GLU A 53 -10.02 -0.44 3.71
CA GLU A 53 -11.28 -1.11 3.36
C GLU A 53 -11.05 -2.24 2.37
N ALA A 54 -10.20 -2.02 1.39
CA ALA A 54 -9.95 -3.04 0.39
C ALA A 54 -9.22 -4.25 0.99
N SER A 55 -8.47 -4.04 2.04
CA SER A 55 -7.74 -5.12 2.69
C SER A 55 -8.62 -5.90 3.66
N GLU A 56 -9.86 -5.45 3.84
CA GLU A 56 -10.79 -6.09 4.74
C GLU A 56 -10.26 -6.15 6.17
N GLY A 57 -9.60 -5.09 6.57
CA GLY A 57 -9.12 -5.00 7.94
C GLY A 57 -7.73 -5.54 8.18
N LYS A 58 -7.11 -6.13 7.17
CA LYS A 58 -5.76 -6.67 7.33
C LYS A 58 -4.73 -5.57 7.40
N ILE A 59 -5.05 -4.42 6.82
CA ILE A 59 -4.19 -3.25 6.93
C ILE A 59 -4.97 -2.23 7.72
N THR A 60 -4.33 -1.59 8.69
CA THR A 60 -5.00 -0.63 9.55
C THR A 60 -4.31 0.72 9.47
N ALA A 61 -4.92 1.72 10.09
CA ALA A 61 -4.34 3.05 10.09
C ALA A 61 -2.95 3.08 10.72
N GLU A 62 -2.70 2.19 11.66
CA GLU A 62 -1.40 2.13 12.29
C GLU A 62 -0.31 1.71 11.34
N ASP A 63 -0.65 0.96 10.31
CA ASP A 63 0.33 0.53 9.34
C ASP A 63 0.86 1.69 8.51
N PHE A 64 0.18 2.81 8.53
CA PHE A 64 0.61 3.97 7.81
C PHE A 64 1.29 5.01 8.70
N ALA A 65 1.39 4.71 9.96
CA ALA A 65 1.93 5.69 10.91
C ALA A 65 3.44 5.86 10.82
#